data_d94e0eb223afe7e598232ef21d4bea60
#
_entry.id   d94e0eb223afe7e598232ef21d4bea60
#
_cell.length_a   1.000
_cell.length_b   1.000
_cell.length_c   1.000
_cell.angle_alpha   90.00
_cell.angle_beta   90.00
_cell.angle_gamma   90.00
#
_symmetry.space_group_name_H-M   'P 1'
#
loop_
_entity.id
_entity.type
_entity.pdbx_description
1 polymer ?
#
loop_
_entity_poly.entity_id
_entity_poly.type
_entity_poly.pdbx_seq_one_letter_code
_entity_poly.pdbx_strand_id
1 'polypeptide(L)'
;MSRPPKVIIFTTIDWAATAQLGLALTKKGFEVATIAPRDHGIRNVGGIKTHFRSVSYSARASFVAQTIQRWMPDMMIPCDDLATCCLYDLHSDVVGGPGRGSDIIKEVLEKSLGDPASYSVARKKSKFMAFATGEGLRVPETVEINGPKDLANRLETSTFPQVLKLDGTSSGLGVRIVNDEREGKRAYHDLVAMFGWRRASKRALKQLSLKPFVRRSNNEIPSITLQRYIAGAPANRAVLCWRGEVLAGLSVEAVKTAHVTGPATVVRVLDNAQMAEVSEYVVRRLGLSGFVGFDFILEATSDRAFLIEMNPRPTPICHLSLDRQRDMTGALFAKLAGSEPRRSDLRFPGKVITLFPGESWRDPNSEYLSSCYHDVPWEEPKLVSAYARPSSPNSFRWISKLCSHLLEALWSRQAVGGSG
;
A
#
# COMPACT_ATOMS: atom_id res chain seq x y z
N MET A 1 26.95 -20.52 -14.99
CA MET A 1 25.79 -19.60 -14.90
C MET A 1 25.57 -19.28 -13.44
N SER A 2 25.47 -18.02 -13.05
CA SER A 2 25.12 -17.62 -11.69
C SER A 2 23.70 -18.16 -11.35
N ARG A 3 23.48 -18.51 -10.07
CA ARG A 3 22.14 -18.95 -9.63
C ARG A 3 21.09 -17.85 -9.91
N PRO A 4 19.83 -18.22 -10.19
CA PRO A 4 18.77 -17.22 -10.30
C PRO A 4 18.63 -16.44 -8.99
N PRO A 5 18.35 -15.12 -9.05
CA PRO A 5 18.08 -14.34 -7.87
C PRO A 5 16.84 -14.87 -7.11
N LYS A 6 16.93 -14.89 -5.77
CA LYS A 6 15.90 -15.44 -4.87
C LYS A 6 15.18 -14.31 -4.16
N VAL A 7 13.86 -14.26 -4.27
CA VAL A 7 13.05 -13.25 -3.59
C VAL A 7 11.90 -13.88 -2.81
N ILE A 8 11.57 -13.29 -1.65
CA ILE A 8 10.38 -13.66 -0.89
C ILE A 8 9.36 -12.54 -0.99
N ILE A 9 8.20 -12.84 -1.54
CA ILE A 9 7.01 -11.98 -1.45
C ILE A 9 6.38 -12.21 -0.09
N PHE A 10 6.25 -11.14 0.69
CA PHE A 10 5.63 -11.18 2.00
C PHE A 10 4.34 -10.34 2.01
N THR A 11 3.22 -10.98 2.29
CA THR A 11 1.91 -10.31 2.37
C THR A 11 1.07 -10.88 3.51
N THR A 12 0.21 -10.03 4.08
CA THR A 12 -0.72 -10.39 5.16
C THR A 12 -2.18 -10.35 4.72
N ILE A 13 -2.44 -9.82 3.52
CA ILE A 13 -3.78 -9.67 2.93
C ILE A 13 -3.79 -10.27 1.53
N ASP A 14 -4.95 -10.71 1.08
CA ASP A 14 -5.13 -11.24 -0.28
C ASP A 14 -5.41 -10.12 -1.28
N TRP A 15 -4.40 -9.81 -2.10
CA TRP A 15 -4.47 -8.83 -3.18
C TRP A 15 -4.05 -9.45 -4.51
N ALA A 16 -4.87 -9.28 -5.55
CA ALA A 16 -4.56 -9.76 -6.91
C ALA A 16 -3.24 -9.16 -7.44
N ALA A 17 -2.99 -7.87 -7.20
CA ALA A 17 -1.75 -7.20 -7.60
C ALA A 17 -0.48 -7.87 -7.02
N THR A 18 -0.56 -8.43 -5.81
CA THR A 18 0.54 -9.21 -5.23
C THR A 18 0.81 -10.50 -6.02
N ALA A 19 -0.26 -11.18 -6.45
CA ALA A 19 -0.13 -12.39 -7.26
C ALA A 19 0.40 -12.07 -8.68
N GLN A 20 -0.08 -10.97 -9.29
CA GLN A 20 0.43 -10.49 -10.58
C GLN A 20 1.92 -10.10 -10.50
N LEU A 21 2.34 -9.45 -9.41
CA LEU A 21 3.76 -9.17 -9.18
C LEU A 21 4.58 -10.46 -9.06
N GLY A 22 4.06 -11.47 -8.34
CA GLY A 22 4.68 -12.78 -8.23
C GLY A 22 4.85 -13.45 -9.60
N LEU A 23 3.82 -13.39 -10.44
CA LEU A 23 3.87 -13.89 -11.82
C LEU A 23 4.91 -13.12 -12.66
N ALA A 24 4.93 -11.80 -12.57
CA ALA A 24 5.90 -11.00 -13.30
C ALA A 24 7.36 -11.33 -12.91
N LEU A 25 7.61 -11.53 -11.61
CA LEU A 25 8.93 -11.94 -11.11
C LEU A 25 9.33 -13.34 -11.63
N THR A 26 8.42 -14.32 -11.60
CA THR A 26 8.71 -15.66 -12.12
C THR A 26 9.02 -15.64 -13.62
N LYS A 27 8.29 -14.83 -14.40
CA LYS A 27 8.55 -14.63 -15.84
C LYS A 27 9.93 -14.03 -16.14
N LYS A 28 10.47 -13.22 -15.22
CA LYS A 28 11.83 -12.67 -15.35
C LYS A 28 12.92 -13.67 -14.97
N GLY A 29 12.55 -14.81 -14.39
CA GLY A 29 13.50 -15.89 -14.04
C GLY A 29 13.92 -15.88 -12.57
N PHE A 30 13.22 -15.16 -11.69
CA PHE A 30 13.45 -15.26 -10.25
C PHE A 30 13.04 -16.62 -9.68
N GLU A 31 13.78 -17.10 -8.71
CA GLU A 31 13.28 -18.08 -7.76
C GLU A 31 12.44 -17.35 -6.71
N VAL A 32 11.11 -17.54 -6.78
CA VAL A 32 10.16 -16.83 -5.93
C VAL A 32 9.63 -17.74 -4.84
N ALA A 33 9.69 -17.29 -3.58
CA ALA A 33 8.94 -17.89 -2.48
C ALA A 33 7.94 -16.90 -1.91
N THR A 34 6.95 -17.38 -1.15
CA THR A 34 5.94 -16.51 -0.54
C THR A 34 5.79 -16.77 0.94
N ILE A 35 5.57 -15.70 1.70
CA ILE A 35 4.97 -15.72 3.05
C ILE A 35 3.60 -15.06 2.91
N ALA A 36 2.53 -15.85 2.91
CA ALA A 36 1.19 -15.37 2.60
C ALA A 36 0.11 -16.15 3.40
N PRO A 37 -1.11 -15.60 3.56
CA PRO A 37 -2.27 -16.33 4.05
C PRO A 37 -2.51 -17.63 3.26
N ARG A 38 -3.15 -18.62 3.91
CA ARG A 38 -3.37 -19.94 3.31
C ARG A 38 -4.14 -19.87 2.01
N ASP A 39 -5.15 -19.01 1.96
CA ASP A 39 -6.10 -18.91 0.85
C ASP A 39 -5.76 -17.76 -0.12
N HIS A 40 -4.54 -17.21 -0.07
CA HIS A 40 -4.09 -16.15 -0.96
C HIS A 40 -3.92 -16.65 -2.40
N GLY A 41 -4.48 -15.90 -3.36
CA GLY A 41 -4.46 -16.24 -4.78
C GLY A 41 -3.06 -16.42 -5.40
N ILE A 42 -2.00 -15.85 -4.81
CA ILE A 42 -0.61 -16.04 -5.26
C ILE A 42 -0.18 -17.52 -5.29
N ARG A 43 -0.85 -18.39 -4.53
CA ARG A 43 -0.60 -19.84 -4.55
C ARG A 43 -1.02 -20.50 -5.85
N ASN A 44 -1.80 -19.81 -6.68
CA ASN A 44 -2.23 -20.26 -7.99
C ASN A 44 -1.27 -19.83 -9.11
N VAL A 45 -0.18 -19.13 -8.78
CA VAL A 45 0.88 -18.80 -9.75
C VAL A 45 1.78 -20.02 -9.97
N GLY A 46 1.72 -20.62 -11.15
CA GLY A 46 2.37 -21.91 -11.46
C GLY A 46 3.90 -21.91 -11.33
N GLY A 47 4.55 -20.76 -11.51
CA GLY A 47 6.00 -20.60 -11.36
C GLY A 47 6.49 -20.52 -9.91
N ILE A 48 5.60 -20.36 -8.92
CA ILE A 48 5.97 -20.26 -7.51
C ILE A 48 5.75 -21.62 -6.83
N LYS A 49 6.84 -22.29 -6.44
CA LYS A 49 6.80 -23.63 -5.84
C LYS A 49 6.96 -23.63 -4.31
N THR A 50 7.50 -22.55 -3.74
CA THR A 50 7.80 -22.47 -2.32
C THR A 50 6.84 -21.50 -1.62
N HIS A 51 6.03 -22.03 -0.71
CA HIS A 51 5.03 -21.26 0.03
C HIS A 51 5.20 -21.49 1.52
N PHE A 52 5.68 -20.48 2.22
CA PHE A 52 5.70 -20.47 3.68
C PHE A 52 4.34 -20.01 4.22
N ARG A 53 3.82 -20.69 5.19
CA ARG A 53 2.53 -20.34 5.79
C ARG A 53 2.70 -19.19 6.75
N SER A 54 2.00 -18.08 6.51
CA SER A 54 1.96 -16.97 7.48
C SER A 54 1.45 -17.46 8.83
N VAL A 55 2.17 -17.10 9.90
CA VAL A 55 1.85 -17.42 11.30
C VAL A 55 1.15 -16.23 11.97
N SER A 56 0.71 -16.42 13.23
CA SER A 56 0.10 -15.37 14.03
C SER A 56 1.01 -14.12 14.13
N TYR A 57 0.41 -12.96 14.35
CA TYR A 57 1.15 -11.69 14.39
C TYR A 57 2.30 -11.69 15.40
N SER A 58 2.11 -12.25 16.59
CA SER A 58 3.14 -12.29 17.66
C SER A 58 4.36 -13.15 17.33
N ALA A 59 4.18 -14.19 16.50
CA ALA A 59 5.27 -15.06 16.07
C ALA A 59 5.83 -14.67 14.69
N ARG A 60 5.30 -13.62 14.06
CA ARG A 60 5.58 -13.29 12.67
C ARG A 60 7.01 -12.86 12.46
N ALA A 61 7.55 -11.98 13.31
CA ALA A 61 8.91 -11.50 13.18
C ALA A 61 9.93 -12.63 13.31
N SER A 62 9.80 -13.48 14.33
CA SER A 62 10.69 -14.65 14.51
C SER A 62 10.55 -15.68 13.37
N PHE A 63 9.34 -15.90 12.86
CA PHE A 63 9.12 -16.76 11.71
C PHE A 63 9.75 -16.21 10.43
N VAL A 64 9.64 -14.91 10.17
CA VAL A 64 10.29 -14.25 9.03
C VAL A 64 11.81 -14.34 9.16
N ALA A 65 12.36 -14.10 10.36
CA ALA A 65 13.79 -14.25 10.64
C ALA A 65 14.29 -15.67 10.30
N GLN A 66 13.63 -16.71 10.83
CA GLN A 66 13.96 -18.10 10.54
C GLN A 66 13.82 -18.44 9.05
N THR A 67 12.81 -17.87 8.37
CA THR A 67 12.62 -18.10 6.94
C THR A 67 13.74 -17.47 6.13
N ILE A 68 14.18 -16.25 6.48
CA ILE A 68 15.36 -15.60 5.84
C ILE A 68 16.60 -16.46 6.02
N GLN A 69 16.89 -16.89 7.25
CA GLN A 69 18.07 -17.71 7.55
C GLN A 69 18.06 -19.06 6.81
N ARG A 70 16.90 -19.71 6.73
CA ARG A 70 16.77 -21.04 6.11
C ARG A 70 16.77 -20.99 4.58
N TRP A 71 16.07 -20.01 3.99
CA TRP A 71 15.88 -19.96 2.54
C TRP A 71 16.89 -19.06 1.84
N MET A 72 17.54 -18.16 2.58
CA MET A 72 18.61 -17.27 2.09
C MET A 72 18.18 -16.45 0.85
N PRO A 73 17.13 -15.62 0.95
CA PRO A 73 16.72 -14.75 -0.16
C PRO A 73 17.76 -13.65 -0.39
N ASP A 74 17.83 -13.18 -1.63
CA ASP A 74 18.59 -11.98 -1.97
C ASP A 74 17.82 -10.70 -1.56
N MET A 75 16.47 -10.79 -1.49
CA MET A 75 15.61 -9.67 -1.11
C MET A 75 14.23 -10.14 -0.62
N MET A 76 13.63 -9.36 0.31
CA MET A 76 12.23 -9.46 0.71
C MET A 76 11.41 -8.40 -0.02
N ILE A 77 10.20 -8.74 -0.45
CA ILE A 77 9.24 -7.79 -1.07
C ILE A 77 7.97 -7.75 -0.23
N PRO A 78 7.86 -6.80 0.72
CA PRO A 78 6.63 -6.64 1.50
C PRO A 78 5.55 -6.01 0.63
N CYS A 79 4.38 -6.66 0.50
CA CYS A 79 3.31 -6.24 -0.41
C CYS A 79 2.12 -5.55 0.28
N ASP A 80 2.20 -5.33 1.58
CA ASP A 80 1.22 -4.54 2.33
C ASP A 80 1.86 -3.85 3.54
N ASP A 81 1.14 -2.89 4.12
CA ASP A 81 1.65 -2.05 5.21
C ASP A 81 2.03 -2.86 6.46
N LEU A 82 1.27 -3.92 6.79
CA LEU A 82 1.58 -4.78 7.94
C LEU A 82 2.82 -5.65 7.69
N ALA A 83 3.01 -6.12 6.46
CA ALA A 83 4.21 -6.84 6.07
C ALA A 83 5.44 -5.92 6.18
N THR A 84 5.34 -4.69 5.64
CA THR A 84 6.39 -3.68 5.72
C THR A 84 6.74 -3.32 7.17
N CYS A 85 5.73 -3.05 8.01
CA CYS A 85 5.93 -2.77 9.43
C CYS A 85 6.60 -3.94 10.16
N CYS A 86 6.24 -5.18 9.83
CA CYS A 86 6.87 -6.37 10.41
C CYS A 86 8.37 -6.44 10.10
N LEU A 87 8.78 -6.05 8.88
CA LEU A 87 10.20 -6.04 8.50
C LEU A 87 10.96 -4.90 9.20
N TYR A 88 10.36 -3.72 9.39
CA TYR A 88 10.95 -2.64 10.18
C TYR A 88 11.14 -3.05 11.65
N ASP A 89 10.11 -3.68 12.24
CA ASP A 89 10.19 -4.18 13.62
C ASP A 89 11.29 -5.25 13.75
N LEU A 90 11.33 -6.20 12.81
CA LEU A 90 12.36 -7.25 12.77
C LEU A 90 13.78 -6.65 12.67
N HIS A 91 13.99 -5.64 11.81
CA HIS A 91 15.29 -4.97 11.72
C HIS A 91 15.69 -4.36 13.07
N SER A 92 14.76 -3.64 13.73
CA SER A 92 15.02 -3.05 15.05
C SER A 92 15.35 -4.09 16.13
N ASP A 93 14.70 -5.26 16.07
CA ASP A 93 14.92 -6.36 17.03
C ASP A 93 16.30 -7.03 16.82
N VAL A 94 16.84 -7.06 15.60
CA VAL A 94 18.11 -7.73 15.30
C VAL A 94 19.35 -6.83 15.37
N VAL A 95 19.19 -5.51 15.31
CA VAL A 95 20.32 -4.55 15.35
C VAL A 95 21.13 -4.65 16.66
N GLY A 96 20.52 -5.05 17.77
CA GLY A 96 21.19 -5.24 19.06
C GLY A 96 21.62 -6.67 19.38
N GLY A 97 21.36 -7.64 18.48
CA GLY A 97 21.61 -9.05 18.71
C GLY A 97 22.99 -9.52 18.23
N PRO A 98 23.75 -10.30 19.03
CA PRO A 98 25.01 -10.86 18.58
C PRO A 98 24.80 -12.08 17.68
N GLY A 99 25.59 -12.20 16.58
CA GLY A 99 25.80 -13.43 15.84
C GLY A 99 25.53 -13.35 14.32
N ARG A 100 26.18 -14.25 13.57
CA ARG A 100 26.13 -14.37 12.10
C ARG A 100 24.71 -14.40 11.52
N GLY A 101 23.74 -14.97 12.25
CA GLY A 101 22.36 -15.03 11.81
C GLY A 101 21.66 -13.66 11.81
N SER A 102 22.05 -12.75 12.70
CA SER A 102 21.57 -11.37 12.76
C SER A 102 22.10 -10.55 11.59
N ASP A 103 23.36 -10.73 11.19
CA ASP A 103 23.97 -9.99 10.09
C ASP A 103 23.31 -10.32 8.74
N ILE A 104 23.01 -11.60 8.49
CA ILE A 104 22.31 -12.02 7.27
C ILE A 104 20.91 -11.39 7.20
N ILE A 105 20.15 -11.42 8.30
CA ILE A 105 18.81 -10.83 8.35
C ILE A 105 18.91 -9.33 8.10
N LYS A 106 19.83 -8.64 8.77
CA LYS A 106 20.07 -7.20 8.62
C LYS A 106 20.37 -6.84 7.17
N GLU A 107 21.31 -7.55 6.55
CA GLU A 107 21.71 -7.31 5.15
C GLU A 107 20.51 -7.48 4.19
N VAL A 108 19.74 -8.56 4.34
CA VAL A 108 18.53 -8.80 3.51
C VAL A 108 17.50 -7.70 3.71
N LEU A 109 17.26 -7.26 4.95
CA LEU A 109 16.29 -6.22 5.25
C LEU A 109 16.72 -4.85 4.72
N GLU A 110 18.00 -4.47 4.86
CA GLU A 110 18.54 -3.21 4.33
C GLU A 110 18.54 -3.19 2.79
N LYS A 111 18.81 -4.32 2.12
CA LYS A 111 18.62 -4.45 0.67
C LYS A 111 17.15 -4.29 0.26
N SER A 112 16.23 -4.68 1.11
CA SER A 112 14.78 -4.70 0.82
C SER A 112 14.09 -3.37 1.09
N LEU A 113 14.54 -2.62 2.11
CA LEU A 113 13.85 -1.44 2.64
C LEU A 113 14.68 -0.15 2.52
N GLY A 114 16.00 -0.27 2.37
CA GLY A 114 16.94 0.85 2.30
C GLY A 114 17.54 1.22 3.64
N ASP A 115 17.87 2.51 3.80
CA ASP A 115 18.57 3.04 4.96
C ASP A 115 17.72 2.98 6.23
N PRO A 116 18.16 2.28 7.29
CA PRO A 116 17.47 2.21 8.57
C PRO A 116 17.16 3.56 9.22
N ALA A 117 17.98 4.58 8.98
CA ALA A 117 17.75 5.93 9.51
C ALA A 117 16.41 6.52 9.04
N SER A 118 15.91 6.09 7.86
CA SER A 118 14.65 6.57 7.27
C SER A 118 13.42 5.77 7.69
N TYR A 119 13.55 4.61 8.36
CA TYR A 119 12.41 3.74 8.66
C TYR A 119 11.32 4.42 9.48
N SER A 120 11.70 5.31 10.41
CA SER A 120 10.72 6.04 11.21
C SER A 120 9.86 7.00 10.39
N VAL A 121 10.41 7.57 9.33
CA VAL A 121 9.74 8.47 8.38
C VAL A 121 8.90 7.64 7.41
N ALA A 122 9.47 6.60 6.82
CA ALA A 122 8.80 5.75 5.85
C ALA A 122 7.59 4.99 6.44
N ARG A 123 7.61 4.69 7.73
CA ARG A 123 6.58 3.92 8.43
C ARG A 123 5.29 4.71 8.70
N LYS A 124 5.37 6.02 8.93
CA LYS A 124 4.23 6.87 9.35
C LYS A 124 3.93 7.92 8.30
N LYS A 125 2.69 7.93 7.78
CA LYS A 125 2.25 8.90 6.76
C LYS A 125 2.39 10.34 7.24
N SER A 126 2.02 10.63 8.50
CA SER A 126 2.18 11.96 9.12
C SER A 126 3.65 12.41 9.17
N LYS A 127 4.57 11.51 9.55
CA LYS A 127 6.00 11.83 9.56
C LYS A 127 6.57 12.03 8.16
N PHE A 128 6.11 11.23 7.19
CA PHE A 128 6.50 11.42 5.80
C PHE A 128 6.02 12.78 5.25
N MET A 129 4.78 13.16 5.52
CA MET A 129 4.26 14.47 5.09
C MET A 129 5.01 15.64 5.76
N ALA A 130 5.34 15.53 7.05
CA ALA A 130 6.17 16.53 7.74
C ALA A 130 7.58 16.62 7.13
N PHE A 131 8.21 15.48 6.81
CA PHE A 131 9.48 15.42 6.09
C PHE A 131 9.35 16.12 4.73
N ALA A 132 8.35 15.75 3.91
CA ALA A 132 8.16 16.31 2.58
C ALA A 132 7.93 17.84 2.61
N THR A 133 7.18 18.34 3.61
CA THR A 133 7.02 19.77 3.86
C THR A 133 8.36 20.43 4.23
N GLY A 134 9.14 19.83 5.12
CA GLY A 134 10.45 20.35 5.56
C GLY A 134 11.49 20.40 4.45
N GLU A 135 11.41 19.47 3.48
CA GLU A 135 12.26 19.46 2.26
C GLU A 135 11.75 20.43 1.17
N GLY A 136 10.69 21.19 1.40
CA GLY A 136 10.13 22.14 0.45
C GLY A 136 9.43 21.50 -0.75
N LEU A 137 9.05 20.22 -0.67
CA LEU A 137 8.31 19.54 -1.73
C LEU A 137 6.89 20.11 -1.84
N ARG A 138 6.33 20.06 -3.05
CA ARG A 138 4.94 20.48 -3.26
C ARG A 138 3.99 19.45 -2.69
N VAL A 139 3.51 19.73 -1.48
CA VAL A 139 2.52 18.94 -0.75
C VAL A 139 1.34 19.84 -0.37
N PRO A 140 0.13 19.31 -0.22
CA PRO A 140 -0.97 20.07 0.38
C PRO A 140 -0.63 20.42 1.82
N GLU A 141 -1.00 21.64 2.24
CA GLU A 141 -0.92 22.00 3.66
C GLU A 141 -1.62 20.95 4.51
N THR A 142 -0.89 20.41 5.49
CA THR A 142 -1.35 19.29 6.31
C THR A 142 -0.99 19.55 7.77
N VAL A 143 -1.97 19.42 8.65
CA VAL A 143 -1.80 19.62 10.08
C VAL A 143 -2.34 18.43 10.87
N GLU A 144 -1.66 18.03 11.92
CA GLU A 144 -2.13 16.99 12.84
C GLU A 144 -3.20 17.56 13.77
N ILE A 145 -4.25 16.80 14.03
CA ILE A 145 -5.39 17.19 14.86
C ILE A 145 -5.27 16.58 16.25
N ASN A 146 -5.14 17.44 17.26
CA ASN A 146 -4.95 17.07 18.66
C ASN A 146 -6.28 17.02 19.44
N GLY A 147 -7.34 16.57 18.79
CA GLY A 147 -8.65 16.39 19.42
C GLY A 147 -9.75 17.27 18.84
N PRO A 148 -11.00 17.09 19.30
CA PRO A 148 -12.16 17.73 18.69
C PRO A 148 -12.18 19.25 18.81
N LYS A 149 -11.58 19.84 19.88
CA LYS A 149 -11.48 21.30 20.04
C LYS A 149 -10.50 21.92 19.05
N ASP A 150 -9.32 21.28 18.86
CA ASP A 150 -8.33 21.72 17.87
C ASP A 150 -8.92 21.65 16.44
N LEU A 151 -9.63 20.54 16.12
CA LEU A 151 -10.34 20.44 14.84
C LEU A 151 -11.35 21.58 14.65
N ALA A 152 -12.20 21.86 15.63
CA ALA A 152 -13.21 22.91 15.51
C ALA A 152 -12.58 24.28 15.21
N ASN A 153 -11.53 24.66 15.95
CA ASN A 153 -10.82 25.92 15.74
C ASN A 153 -10.19 26.01 14.34
N ARG A 154 -9.67 24.90 13.81
CA ARG A 154 -9.07 24.89 12.48
C ARG A 154 -10.10 24.94 11.37
N LEU A 155 -11.23 24.22 11.53
CA LEU A 155 -12.31 24.24 10.53
C LEU A 155 -12.97 25.61 10.41
N GLU A 156 -13.09 26.37 11.52
CA GLU A 156 -13.67 27.71 11.53
C GLU A 156 -12.90 28.68 10.62
N THR A 157 -11.57 28.51 10.51
CA THR A 157 -10.70 29.37 9.69
C THR A 157 -10.33 28.75 8.35
N SER A 158 -10.79 27.52 8.06
CA SER A 158 -10.42 26.79 6.85
C SER A 158 -11.28 27.19 5.64
N THR A 159 -10.66 27.20 4.46
CA THR A 159 -11.39 27.17 3.20
C THR A 159 -11.77 25.75 2.83
N PHE A 160 -12.99 25.51 2.39
CA PHE A 160 -13.48 24.19 1.99
C PHE A 160 -13.42 23.97 0.48
N PRO A 161 -13.35 22.70 0.01
CA PRO A 161 -13.33 21.48 0.81
C PRO A 161 -11.98 21.20 1.50
N GLN A 162 -12.01 20.36 2.55
CA GLN A 162 -10.84 19.85 3.28
C GLN A 162 -10.83 18.31 3.27
N VAL A 163 -9.70 17.69 3.63
CA VAL A 163 -9.54 16.24 3.69
C VAL A 163 -9.10 15.83 5.11
N LEU A 164 -9.89 15.03 5.78
CA LEU A 164 -9.50 14.34 7.02
C LEU A 164 -8.92 12.97 6.69
N LYS A 165 -7.75 12.66 7.24
CA LYS A 165 -7.06 11.37 7.05
C LYS A 165 -6.74 10.73 8.39
N LEU A 166 -7.05 9.44 8.52
CA LEU A 166 -6.68 8.61 9.67
C LEU A 166 -5.47 7.75 9.30
N ASP A 167 -4.38 7.89 10.04
CA ASP A 167 -3.17 7.06 9.87
C ASP A 167 -3.45 5.57 10.10
N GLY A 168 -2.64 4.70 9.49
CA GLY A 168 -2.78 3.25 9.62
C GLY A 168 -3.97 2.64 8.88
N THR A 169 -4.55 3.37 7.93
CA THR A 169 -5.59 2.88 7.00
C THR A 169 -5.04 2.85 5.57
N SER A 170 -5.62 1.96 4.75
CA SER A 170 -5.26 1.79 3.34
C SER A 170 -6.51 1.84 2.45
N SER A 171 -6.33 1.94 1.14
CA SER A 171 -7.41 1.93 0.14
C SER A 171 -8.48 3.01 0.37
N GLY A 172 -8.08 4.17 0.89
CA GLY A 172 -8.98 5.31 1.12
C GLY A 172 -9.99 5.16 2.27
N LEU A 173 -9.97 4.05 3.02
CA LEU A 173 -10.94 3.77 4.11
C LEU A 173 -10.94 4.85 5.20
N GLY A 174 -9.78 5.40 5.52
CA GLY A 174 -9.61 6.46 6.53
C GLY A 174 -9.59 7.87 5.95
N VAL A 175 -10.06 8.09 4.73
CA VAL A 175 -10.07 9.39 4.06
C VAL A 175 -11.50 9.92 3.98
N ARG A 176 -11.70 11.18 4.37
CA ARG A 176 -12.99 11.88 4.26
C ARG A 176 -12.76 13.26 3.65
N ILE A 177 -13.40 13.53 2.52
CA ILE A 177 -13.52 14.88 1.96
C ILE A 177 -14.71 15.53 2.66
N VAL A 178 -14.52 16.73 3.17
CA VAL A 178 -15.52 17.47 3.94
C VAL A 178 -15.72 18.86 3.34
N ASN A 179 -16.97 19.27 3.17
CA ASN A 179 -17.35 20.47 2.43
C ASN A 179 -17.75 21.62 3.38
N ASP A 180 -17.88 21.34 4.66
CA ASP A 180 -18.17 22.33 5.68
C ASP A 180 -17.71 21.85 7.07
N GLU A 181 -17.83 22.74 8.05
CA GLU A 181 -17.44 22.48 9.44
C GLU A 181 -18.26 21.33 10.07
N ARG A 182 -19.56 21.25 9.77
CA ARG A 182 -20.46 20.22 10.30
C ARG A 182 -20.08 18.83 9.78
N GLU A 183 -19.79 18.72 8.48
CA GLU A 183 -19.27 17.47 7.88
C GLU A 183 -17.91 17.12 8.49
N GLY A 184 -17.03 18.10 8.70
CA GLY A 184 -15.73 17.89 9.31
C GLY A 184 -15.80 17.30 10.70
N LYS A 185 -16.66 17.86 11.57
CA LYS A 185 -16.90 17.35 12.93
C LYS A 185 -17.45 15.92 12.91
N ARG A 186 -18.43 15.64 12.04
CA ARG A 186 -19.02 14.30 11.87
C ARG A 186 -17.98 13.30 11.39
N ALA A 187 -17.22 13.64 10.34
CA ALA A 187 -16.18 12.78 9.77
C ALA A 187 -15.10 12.44 10.81
N TYR A 188 -14.71 13.39 11.65
CA TYR A 188 -13.76 13.15 12.75
C TYR A 188 -14.29 12.10 13.73
N HIS A 189 -15.56 12.25 14.18
CA HIS A 189 -16.17 11.27 15.06
C HIS A 189 -16.24 9.87 14.44
N ASP A 190 -16.57 9.77 13.16
CA ASP A 190 -16.60 8.50 12.43
C ASP A 190 -15.23 7.85 12.35
N LEU A 191 -14.18 8.62 12.08
CA LEU A 191 -12.80 8.14 12.03
C LEU A 191 -12.32 7.66 13.40
N VAL A 192 -12.63 8.38 14.48
CA VAL A 192 -12.32 7.98 15.86
C VAL A 192 -13.09 6.71 16.23
N ALA A 193 -14.38 6.62 15.87
CA ALA A 193 -15.20 5.43 16.11
C ALA A 193 -14.67 4.19 15.39
N MET A 194 -14.22 4.33 14.15
CA MET A 194 -13.56 3.22 13.41
C MET A 194 -12.36 2.65 14.19
N PHE A 195 -11.59 3.52 14.85
CA PHE A 195 -10.47 3.09 15.67
C PHE A 195 -10.92 2.43 16.99
N GLY A 196 -11.91 2.99 17.66
CA GLY A 196 -12.52 2.45 18.89
C GLY A 196 -13.10 1.05 18.65
N TRP A 197 -13.78 0.83 17.55
CA TRP A 197 -14.35 -0.46 17.18
C TRP A 197 -13.27 -1.51 16.84
N ARG A 198 -12.19 -1.13 16.16
CA ARG A 198 -11.02 -2.00 15.97
C ARG A 198 -10.39 -2.44 17.29
N ARG A 199 -10.41 -1.58 18.34
CA ARG A 199 -9.98 -1.95 19.71
C ARG A 199 -10.98 -2.89 20.37
N ALA A 200 -12.29 -2.64 20.24
CA ALA A 200 -13.34 -3.45 20.83
C ALA A 200 -13.40 -4.85 20.20
N SER A 201 -13.32 -4.97 18.89
CA SER A 201 -13.28 -6.26 18.19
C SER A 201 -12.00 -7.05 18.51
N LYS A 202 -10.84 -6.38 18.67
CA LYS A 202 -9.61 -7.01 19.15
C LYS A 202 -9.74 -7.52 20.60
N ARG A 203 -10.47 -6.81 21.48
CA ARG A 203 -10.76 -7.27 22.85
C ARG A 203 -11.73 -8.46 22.86
N ALA A 204 -12.78 -8.42 22.06
CA ALA A 204 -13.74 -9.52 21.91
C ALA A 204 -13.09 -10.81 21.36
N LEU A 205 -12.23 -10.69 20.33
CA LEU A 205 -11.42 -11.81 19.82
C LEU A 205 -10.42 -12.34 20.88
N LYS A 206 -9.93 -11.47 21.78
CA LYS A 206 -9.02 -11.86 22.85
C LYS A 206 -9.71 -12.66 23.95
N GLN A 207 -11.00 -12.39 24.21
CA GLN A 207 -11.84 -13.15 25.14
C GLN A 207 -12.26 -14.51 24.59
N LEU A 208 -12.30 -14.70 23.26
CA LEU A 208 -12.60 -15.97 22.59
C LEU A 208 -11.38 -16.87 22.39
N SER A 209 -10.34 -16.77 23.23
CA SER A 209 -9.13 -17.64 23.20
C SER A 209 -8.32 -17.63 21.88
N LEU A 210 -8.53 -16.69 21.01
CA LEU A 210 -7.66 -16.46 19.85
C LEU A 210 -6.54 -15.49 20.25
N LYS A 211 -5.66 -15.89 21.17
CA LYS A 211 -4.38 -15.21 21.43
C LYS A 211 -3.47 -15.39 20.20
N PRO A 212 -2.69 -14.44 19.78
CA PRO A 212 -2.40 -13.07 20.22
C PRO A 212 -2.24 -12.08 19.03
N PHE A 213 -3.14 -11.16 18.85
CA PHE A 213 -3.01 -10.18 17.75
C PHE A 213 -2.48 -8.81 18.20
N VAL A 214 -2.03 -8.64 19.44
CA VAL A 214 -1.58 -7.35 19.95
C VAL A 214 -0.36 -7.52 20.86
N ARG A 215 0.83 -7.39 20.29
CA ARG A 215 1.96 -6.92 21.08
C ARG A 215 2.85 -5.98 20.27
N ARG A 216 2.97 -4.75 20.76
CA ARG A 216 3.84 -3.64 20.32
C ARG A 216 3.53 -3.01 18.95
N SER A 217 2.37 -2.41 18.80
CA SER A 217 2.36 -1.01 18.42
C SER A 217 2.11 -0.25 19.71
N ASN A 218 2.94 0.71 20.04
CA ASN A 218 2.75 1.60 21.18
C ASN A 218 1.30 1.99 21.26
N ASN A 219 0.77 2.24 22.48
CA ASN A 219 -0.59 2.73 22.77
C ASN A 219 -0.92 4.08 22.09
N GLU A 220 -0.25 4.41 21.00
CA GLU A 220 -0.45 5.62 20.22
C GLU A 220 -1.78 5.52 19.49
N ILE A 221 -2.66 6.45 19.78
CA ILE A 221 -3.87 6.70 18.97
C ILE A 221 -3.36 7.05 17.57
N PRO A 222 -3.86 6.42 16.48
CA PRO A 222 -3.49 6.83 15.14
C PRO A 222 -3.78 8.32 14.96
N SER A 223 -2.84 9.05 14.41
CA SER A 223 -3.04 10.48 14.19
C SER A 223 -4.12 10.71 13.14
N ILE A 224 -4.90 11.74 13.35
CA ILE A 224 -5.82 12.28 12.34
C ILE A 224 -5.22 13.58 11.85
N THR A 225 -5.12 13.73 10.53
CA THR A 225 -4.64 14.95 9.90
C THR A 225 -5.76 15.65 9.15
N LEU A 226 -5.75 16.98 9.18
CA LEU A 226 -6.53 17.84 8.30
C LEU A 226 -5.61 18.33 7.20
N GLN A 227 -6.00 18.11 5.94
CA GLN A 227 -5.21 18.43 4.77
C GLN A 227 -6.04 19.28 3.81
N ARG A 228 -5.41 20.31 3.21
CA ARG A 228 -6.02 21.11 2.16
C ARG A 228 -6.40 20.23 0.97
N TYR A 229 -7.62 20.33 0.51
CA TYR A 229 -8.08 19.61 -0.69
C TYR A 229 -7.44 20.23 -1.94
N ILE A 230 -6.93 19.37 -2.81
CA ILE A 230 -6.45 19.75 -4.15
C ILE A 230 -7.46 19.20 -5.17
N ALA A 231 -8.10 20.10 -5.90
CA ALA A 231 -8.99 19.71 -6.99
C ALA A 231 -8.16 19.24 -8.19
N GLY A 232 -8.29 17.97 -8.57
CA GLY A 232 -7.51 17.41 -9.66
C GLY A 232 -7.63 15.90 -9.79
N ALA A 233 -6.85 15.33 -10.68
CA ALA A 233 -6.84 13.90 -10.99
C ALA A 233 -5.87 13.17 -10.06
N PRO A 234 -6.30 12.07 -9.41
CA PRO A 234 -5.40 11.19 -8.67
C PRO A 234 -4.39 10.53 -9.62
N ALA A 235 -3.13 10.52 -9.21
CA ALA A 235 -2.05 9.90 -9.96
C ALA A 235 -1.15 9.10 -9.02
N ASN A 236 -0.47 8.10 -9.55
CA ASN A 236 0.49 7.28 -8.82
C ASN A 236 1.77 7.13 -9.62
N ARG A 237 2.91 7.26 -8.96
CA ARG A 237 4.19 6.83 -9.51
C ARG A 237 4.72 5.68 -8.69
N ALA A 238 4.80 4.51 -9.30
CA ALA A 238 5.50 3.36 -8.78
C ALA A 238 6.96 3.39 -9.22
N VAL A 239 7.87 3.10 -8.31
CA VAL A 239 9.30 2.97 -8.61
C VAL A 239 9.86 1.70 -7.99
N LEU A 240 10.86 1.14 -8.66
CA LEU A 240 11.83 0.26 -8.05
C LEU A 240 13.07 1.07 -7.73
N CYS A 241 13.54 1.02 -6.51
CA CYS A 241 14.74 1.72 -6.09
C CYS A 241 15.74 0.79 -5.38
N TRP A 242 16.99 1.24 -5.33
CA TRP A 242 18.08 0.50 -4.71
C TRP A 242 19.05 1.47 -4.04
N ARG A 243 19.06 1.46 -2.71
CA ARG A 243 19.97 2.30 -1.90
C ARG A 243 19.96 3.78 -2.32
N GLY A 244 18.78 4.33 -2.49
CA GLY A 244 18.60 5.74 -2.85
C GLY A 244 18.65 6.06 -4.34
N GLU A 245 18.75 5.07 -5.21
CA GLU A 245 18.71 5.22 -6.68
C GLU A 245 17.43 4.63 -7.25
N VAL A 246 16.74 5.34 -8.14
CA VAL A 246 15.60 4.81 -8.90
C VAL A 246 16.12 4.03 -10.10
N LEU A 247 15.80 2.74 -10.19
CA LEU A 247 16.22 1.86 -11.28
C LEU A 247 15.20 1.81 -12.42
N ALA A 248 13.92 1.90 -12.09
CA ALA A 248 12.80 1.92 -13.03
C ALA A 248 11.57 2.55 -12.36
N GLY A 249 10.66 3.14 -13.14
CA GLY A 249 9.45 3.73 -12.59
C GLY A 249 8.36 3.92 -13.64
N LEU A 250 7.11 3.89 -13.19
CA LEU A 250 5.92 4.07 -14.02
C LEU A 250 4.99 5.08 -13.36
N SER A 251 4.62 6.13 -14.10
CA SER A 251 3.62 7.11 -13.68
C SER A 251 2.30 6.84 -14.39
N VAL A 252 1.21 6.90 -13.63
CA VAL A 252 -0.15 6.74 -14.14
C VAL A 252 -1.10 7.75 -13.49
N GLU A 253 -2.12 8.13 -14.24
CA GLU A 253 -3.30 8.87 -13.76
C GLU A 253 -4.46 7.88 -13.59
N ALA A 254 -5.26 8.03 -12.54
CA ALA A 254 -6.46 7.23 -12.34
C ALA A 254 -7.60 7.76 -13.23
N VAL A 255 -8.02 6.94 -14.19
CA VAL A 255 -9.20 7.22 -15.06
C VAL A 255 -10.48 6.80 -14.34
N LYS A 256 -10.45 5.66 -13.66
CA LYS A 256 -11.54 5.17 -12.79
C LYS A 256 -10.96 4.67 -11.47
N THR A 257 -11.74 4.86 -10.40
CA THR A 257 -11.43 4.36 -9.06
C THR A 257 -12.58 3.49 -8.54
N ALA A 258 -12.28 2.55 -7.67
CA ALA A 258 -13.29 1.65 -7.08
C ALA A 258 -14.38 2.41 -6.30
N HIS A 259 -14.03 3.53 -5.69
CA HIS A 259 -14.90 4.53 -5.04
C HIS A 259 -14.14 5.86 -4.98
N VAL A 260 -14.79 6.95 -4.53
CA VAL A 260 -14.24 8.33 -4.60
C VAL A 260 -12.80 8.47 -4.10
N THR A 261 -12.44 7.79 -3.02
CA THR A 261 -11.07 7.79 -2.45
C THR A 261 -10.38 6.43 -2.58
N GLY A 262 -10.94 5.53 -3.40
CA GLY A 262 -10.49 4.14 -3.56
C GLY A 262 -9.31 3.97 -4.51
N PRO A 263 -8.80 2.73 -4.59
CA PRO A 263 -7.75 2.41 -5.54
C PRO A 263 -8.23 2.57 -6.98
N ALA A 264 -7.30 2.92 -7.87
CA ALA A 264 -7.57 2.99 -9.30
C ALA A 264 -7.91 1.60 -9.86
N THR A 265 -8.90 1.55 -10.76
CA THR A 265 -9.32 0.35 -11.49
C THR A 265 -9.06 0.47 -12.98
N VAL A 266 -8.97 1.69 -13.49
CA VAL A 266 -8.49 2.02 -14.84
C VAL A 266 -7.48 3.14 -14.71
N VAL A 267 -6.34 2.99 -15.37
CA VAL A 267 -5.25 3.95 -15.33
C VAL A 267 -4.81 4.37 -16.72
N ARG A 268 -4.33 5.61 -16.83
CA ARG A 268 -3.66 6.14 -18.03
C ARG A 268 -2.17 6.31 -17.75
N VAL A 269 -1.33 5.76 -18.60
CA VAL A 269 0.12 5.96 -18.52
C VAL A 269 0.48 7.40 -18.84
N LEU A 270 1.33 7.99 -17.99
CA LEU A 270 1.81 9.35 -18.10
C LEU A 270 3.35 9.40 -18.19
N ASP A 271 3.83 10.41 -18.88
CA ASP A 271 5.19 10.91 -18.74
C ASP A 271 5.11 12.27 -18.02
N ASN A 272 5.34 12.28 -16.70
CA ASN A 272 5.26 13.47 -15.87
C ASN A 272 6.58 13.69 -15.12
N ALA A 273 7.35 14.69 -15.57
CA ALA A 273 8.66 15.01 -15.02
C ALA A 273 8.60 15.41 -13.54
N GLN A 274 7.56 16.17 -13.12
CA GLN A 274 7.43 16.60 -11.72
C GLN A 274 7.26 15.41 -10.77
N MET A 275 6.45 14.39 -11.17
CA MET A 275 6.31 13.16 -10.38
C MET A 275 7.63 12.38 -10.35
N ALA A 276 8.38 12.35 -11.45
CA ALA A 276 9.67 11.67 -11.52
C ALA A 276 10.69 12.34 -10.59
N GLU A 277 10.91 13.64 -10.75
CA GLU A 277 11.85 14.43 -9.94
C GLU A 277 11.57 14.34 -8.44
N VAL A 278 10.31 14.48 -8.02
CA VAL A 278 9.92 14.38 -6.61
C VAL A 278 10.19 12.97 -6.07
N SER A 279 9.84 11.92 -6.80
CA SER A 279 10.07 10.55 -6.34
C SER A 279 11.56 10.20 -6.26
N GLU A 280 12.37 10.61 -7.24
CA GLU A 280 13.82 10.44 -7.25
C GLU A 280 14.50 11.19 -6.10
N TYR A 281 14.02 12.42 -5.84
CA TYR A 281 14.51 13.22 -4.70
C TYR A 281 14.24 12.50 -3.38
N VAL A 282 13.00 12.06 -3.14
CA VAL A 282 12.62 11.37 -1.90
C VAL A 282 13.38 10.05 -1.74
N VAL A 283 13.46 9.25 -2.81
CA VAL A 283 14.19 7.99 -2.81
C VAL A 283 15.65 8.21 -2.40
N ARG A 284 16.31 9.20 -2.95
CA ARG A 284 17.70 9.55 -2.63
C ARG A 284 17.85 10.05 -1.21
N ARG A 285 17.00 10.97 -0.76
CA ARG A 285 17.06 11.58 0.57
C ARG A 285 16.82 10.59 1.70
N LEU A 286 15.94 9.61 1.47
CA LEU A 286 15.63 8.57 2.45
C LEU A 286 16.43 7.29 2.24
N GLY A 287 17.31 7.21 1.23
CA GLY A 287 18.10 6.02 0.95
C GLY A 287 17.26 4.76 0.70
N LEU A 288 16.06 4.89 0.09
CA LEU A 288 15.10 3.79 -0.03
C LEU A 288 15.60 2.67 -0.94
N SER A 289 15.14 1.45 -0.66
CA SER A 289 15.27 0.27 -1.52
C SER A 289 13.93 -0.45 -1.68
N GLY A 290 13.79 -1.22 -2.75
CA GLY A 290 12.61 -2.01 -3.05
C GLY A 290 11.57 -1.27 -3.88
N PHE A 291 10.36 -1.77 -3.85
CA PHE A 291 9.24 -1.14 -4.54
C PHE A 291 8.62 -0.06 -3.65
N VAL A 292 8.41 1.11 -4.22
CA VAL A 292 7.80 2.25 -3.52
C VAL A 292 6.76 2.90 -4.44
N GLY A 293 5.60 3.24 -3.89
CA GLY A 293 4.57 4.01 -4.57
C GLY A 293 4.45 5.41 -3.99
N PHE A 294 4.32 6.40 -4.85
CA PHE A 294 4.04 7.79 -4.50
C PHE A 294 2.69 8.19 -5.07
N ASP A 295 1.80 8.66 -4.22
CA ASP A 295 0.49 9.14 -4.64
C ASP A 295 0.50 10.65 -4.78
N PHE A 296 -0.08 11.13 -5.88
CA PHE A 296 -0.15 12.54 -6.25
C PHE A 296 -1.58 12.93 -6.57
N ILE A 297 -1.85 14.26 -6.53
CA ILE A 297 -2.97 14.87 -7.23
C ILE A 297 -2.37 15.79 -8.30
N LEU A 298 -2.76 15.61 -9.55
CA LEU A 298 -2.49 16.55 -10.64
C LEU A 298 -3.54 17.64 -10.60
N GLU A 299 -3.15 18.84 -10.19
CA GLU A 299 -4.06 19.97 -9.99
C GLU A 299 -4.71 20.38 -11.31
N ALA A 300 -6.05 20.47 -11.35
CA ALA A 300 -6.81 20.68 -12.57
C ALA A 300 -6.53 22.03 -13.25
N THR A 301 -6.13 23.04 -12.48
CA THR A 301 -5.93 24.41 -12.98
C THR A 301 -4.50 24.70 -13.47
N SER A 302 -3.51 23.95 -12.99
CA SER A 302 -2.10 24.24 -13.24
C SER A 302 -1.27 23.06 -13.69
N ASP A 303 -1.89 21.86 -13.72
CA ASP A 303 -1.23 20.58 -14.02
C ASP A 303 -0.04 20.26 -13.10
N ARG A 304 0.02 20.93 -11.93
CA ARG A 304 1.07 20.71 -10.93
C ARG A 304 0.83 19.43 -10.17
N ALA A 305 1.89 18.65 -9.96
CA ALA A 305 1.83 17.45 -9.16
C ALA A 305 2.00 17.75 -7.66
N PHE A 306 0.98 17.51 -6.85
CA PHE A 306 1.02 17.58 -5.39
C PHE A 306 1.23 16.19 -4.81
N LEU A 307 2.35 15.95 -4.13
CA LEU A 307 2.61 14.70 -3.42
C LEU A 307 1.71 14.61 -2.18
N ILE A 308 0.92 13.54 -2.07
CA ILE A 308 -0.05 13.37 -0.97
C ILE A 308 0.23 12.18 -0.08
N GLU A 309 1.06 11.22 -0.52
CA GLU A 309 1.37 10.00 0.23
C GLU A 309 2.58 9.26 -0.37
N MET A 310 3.32 8.54 0.48
CA MET A 310 4.28 7.51 0.08
C MET A 310 3.87 6.15 0.65
N ASN A 311 3.96 5.12 -0.17
CA ASN A 311 3.70 3.73 0.18
C ASN A 311 5.01 2.93 0.02
N PRO A 312 5.74 2.56 1.10
CA PRO A 312 7.02 1.82 1.01
C PRO A 312 6.76 0.33 0.70
N ARG A 313 6.06 0.08 -0.39
CA ARG A 313 5.64 -1.24 -0.87
C ARG A 313 5.15 -1.16 -2.32
N PRO A 314 5.00 -2.31 -3.02
CA PRO A 314 4.40 -2.33 -4.35
C PRO A 314 2.99 -1.75 -4.38
N THR A 315 2.69 -0.99 -5.44
CA THR A 315 1.34 -0.57 -5.81
C THR A 315 0.81 -1.44 -6.96
N PRO A 316 -0.50 -1.38 -7.29
CA PRO A 316 -1.12 -2.28 -8.27
C PRO A 316 -0.49 -2.29 -9.66
N ILE A 317 0.34 -1.31 -10.01
CA ILE A 317 0.99 -1.19 -11.33
C ILE A 317 2.44 -1.72 -11.36
N CYS A 318 2.99 -2.21 -10.25
CA CYS A 318 4.39 -2.62 -10.17
C CYS A 318 4.75 -3.87 -11.01
N HIS A 319 3.76 -4.67 -11.39
CA HIS A 319 3.93 -5.84 -12.26
C HIS A 319 3.95 -5.51 -13.75
N LEU A 320 3.50 -4.29 -14.12
CA LEU A 320 3.45 -3.86 -15.51
C LEU A 320 4.87 -3.65 -16.08
N SER A 321 5.10 -4.18 -17.27
CA SER A 321 6.36 -4.04 -18.00
C SER A 321 6.06 -3.42 -19.37
N LEU A 322 6.29 -2.13 -19.53
CA LEU A 322 5.96 -1.39 -20.76
C LEU A 322 7.16 -1.25 -21.69
N ASP A 323 8.30 -0.90 -21.11
CA ASP A 323 9.60 -0.77 -21.77
C ASP A 323 10.72 -0.91 -20.71
N ARG A 324 11.99 -0.72 -21.12
CA ARG A 324 13.14 -0.87 -20.22
C ARG A 324 13.09 0.02 -18.99
N GLN A 325 12.65 1.25 -19.12
CA GLN A 325 12.59 2.25 -18.02
C GLN A 325 11.37 2.02 -17.12
N ARG A 326 10.33 1.36 -17.67
CA ARG A 326 9.04 1.08 -17.03
C ARG A 326 8.83 -0.43 -16.79
N ASP A 327 9.93 -1.17 -16.57
CA ASP A 327 9.96 -2.60 -16.20
C ASP A 327 10.68 -2.78 -14.88
N MET A 328 9.97 -2.58 -13.77
CA MET A 328 10.53 -2.68 -12.43
C MET A 328 11.01 -4.09 -12.10
N THR A 329 10.31 -5.14 -12.54
CA THR A 329 10.71 -6.52 -12.28
C THR A 329 11.96 -6.92 -13.08
N GLY A 330 12.09 -6.44 -14.31
CA GLY A 330 13.29 -6.63 -15.13
C GLY A 330 14.49 -5.87 -14.59
N ALA A 331 14.30 -4.63 -14.11
CA ALA A 331 15.35 -3.83 -13.48
C ALA A 331 15.84 -4.49 -12.18
N LEU A 332 14.92 -5.05 -11.36
CA LEU A 332 15.30 -5.80 -10.15
C LEU A 332 16.13 -7.05 -10.48
N PHE A 333 15.69 -7.80 -11.52
CA PHE A 333 16.43 -8.98 -11.96
C PHE A 333 17.86 -8.62 -12.36
N ALA A 334 18.00 -7.61 -13.21
CA ALA A 334 19.31 -7.15 -13.69
C ALA A 334 20.21 -6.73 -12.52
N LYS A 335 19.66 -5.98 -11.56
CA LYS A 335 20.41 -5.52 -10.37
C LYS A 335 20.91 -6.67 -9.50
N LEU A 336 20.06 -7.66 -9.23
CA LEU A 336 20.42 -8.80 -8.36
C LEU A 336 21.27 -9.86 -9.09
N ALA A 337 21.09 -10.03 -10.40
CA ALA A 337 21.88 -10.95 -11.22
C ALA A 337 23.24 -10.36 -11.67
N GLY A 338 23.48 -9.06 -11.45
CA GLY A 338 24.68 -8.37 -11.96
C GLY A 338 24.73 -8.32 -13.49
N SER A 339 23.56 -8.16 -14.14
CA SER A 339 23.42 -8.18 -15.59
C SER A 339 22.77 -6.89 -16.12
N GLU A 340 22.87 -6.64 -17.42
CA GLU A 340 22.10 -5.56 -18.04
C GLU A 340 20.59 -5.91 -18.10
N PRO A 341 19.71 -4.92 -17.94
CA PRO A 341 18.28 -5.12 -18.11
C PRO A 341 17.96 -5.58 -19.53
N ARG A 342 17.23 -6.69 -19.67
CA ARG A 342 16.80 -7.18 -20.98
C ARG A 342 15.81 -6.20 -21.60
N ARG A 343 15.83 -6.06 -22.95
CA ARG A 343 14.80 -5.31 -23.65
C ARG A 343 13.45 -5.96 -23.41
N SER A 344 12.47 -5.18 -23.02
CA SER A 344 11.08 -5.60 -23.06
C SER A 344 10.59 -5.46 -24.49
N ASP A 345 10.21 -6.56 -25.14
CA ASP A 345 9.62 -6.56 -26.48
C ASP A 345 8.11 -6.26 -26.45
N LEU A 346 7.56 -5.99 -25.26
CA LEU A 346 6.14 -5.70 -25.10
C LEU A 346 5.82 -4.32 -25.65
N ARG A 347 5.27 -4.27 -26.85
CA ARG A 347 4.59 -3.08 -27.36
C ARG A 347 3.23 -3.01 -26.70
N PHE A 348 3.07 -2.06 -25.80
CA PHE A 348 1.78 -1.79 -25.16
C PHE A 348 0.86 -1.15 -26.21
N PRO A 349 -0.30 -1.76 -26.52
CA PRO A 349 -1.17 -1.29 -27.60
C PRO A 349 -1.97 -0.01 -27.26
N GLY A 350 -1.74 0.62 -26.10
CA GLY A 350 -2.45 1.85 -25.71
C GLY A 350 -1.90 2.47 -24.45
N LYS A 351 -2.38 3.72 -24.15
CA LYS A 351 -2.01 4.44 -22.93
C LYS A 351 -2.92 4.15 -21.74
N VAL A 352 -4.08 3.48 -21.96
CA VAL A 352 -5.08 3.19 -20.93
C VAL A 352 -5.06 1.70 -20.62
N ILE A 353 -5.01 1.38 -19.34
CA ILE A 353 -4.90 0.02 -18.81
C ILE A 353 -6.02 -0.22 -17.82
N THR A 354 -6.77 -1.27 -18.01
CA THR A 354 -7.79 -1.75 -17.09
C THR A 354 -7.15 -2.76 -16.14
N LEU A 355 -7.16 -2.46 -14.85
CA LEU A 355 -6.48 -3.28 -13.83
C LEU A 355 -7.37 -4.44 -13.35
N PHE A 356 -6.87 -5.66 -13.54
CA PHE A 356 -7.53 -6.88 -13.09
C PHE A 356 -7.34 -7.09 -11.58
N PRO A 357 -8.36 -7.51 -10.85
CA PRO A 357 -9.78 -7.67 -11.23
C PRO A 357 -10.61 -6.42 -10.93
N GLY A 358 -9.95 -5.31 -10.56
CA GLY A 358 -10.57 -4.13 -9.96
C GLY A 358 -11.74 -3.56 -10.76
N GLU A 359 -11.58 -3.40 -12.07
CA GLU A 359 -12.61 -2.80 -12.91
C GLU A 359 -13.81 -3.73 -13.11
N SER A 360 -13.58 -5.03 -13.33
CA SER A 360 -14.69 -6.00 -13.44
C SER A 360 -15.48 -6.16 -12.15
N TRP A 361 -14.85 -5.91 -11.00
CA TRP A 361 -15.55 -5.87 -9.71
C TRP A 361 -16.33 -4.56 -9.48
N ARG A 362 -15.78 -3.43 -9.97
CA ARG A 362 -16.43 -2.13 -9.87
C ARG A 362 -17.66 -2.06 -10.77
N ASP A 363 -17.51 -2.47 -12.01
CA ASP A 363 -18.54 -2.41 -13.03
C ASP A 363 -18.28 -3.49 -14.10
N PRO A 364 -18.99 -4.63 -14.03
CA PRO A 364 -18.83 -5.71 -15.00
C PRO A 364 -19.26 -5.35 -16.42
N ASN A 365 -19.96 -4.23 -16.62
CA ASN A 365 -20.37 -3.71 -17.92
C ASN A 365 -19.52 -2.52 -18.38
N SER A 366 -18.42 -2.25 -17.72
CA SER A 366 -17.54 -1.13 -18.06
C SER A 366 -17.01 -1.26 -19.49
N GLU A 367 -17.11 -0.17 -20.26
CA GLU A 367 -16.52 -0.08 -21.61
C GLU A 367 -15.01 -0.35 -21.62
N TYR A 368 -14.30 -0.02 -20.53
CA TYR A 368 -12.86 -0.21 -20.40
C TYR A 368 -12.44 -1.68 -20.39
N LEU A 369 -13.35 -2.62 -20.09
CA LEU A 369 -13.04 -4.06 -20.12
C LEU A 369 -12.83 -4.58 -21.55
N SER A 370 -13.37 -3.90 -22.57
CA SER A 370 -13.27 -4.30 -23.98
C SER A 370 -12.51 -3.31 -24.86
N SER A 371 -12.49 -2.01 -24.49
CA SER A 371 -11.90 -0.95 -25.32
C SER A 371 -10.42 -0.67 -25.02
N CYS A 372 -9.90 -1.18 -23.90
CA CYS A 372 -8.54 -0.90 -23.42
C CYS A 372 -7.75 -2.19 -23.20
N TYR A 373 -6.43 -2.07 -23.03
CA TYR A 373 -5.65 -3.21 -22.55
C TYR A 373 -6.10 -3.59 -21.14
N HIS A 374 -6.46 -4.85 -20.97
CA HIS A 374 -6.86 -5.41 -19.69
C HIS A 374 -5.76 -6.38 -19.21
N ASP A 375 -5.15 -6.11 -18.09
CA ASP A 375 -3.98 -6.82 -17.56
C ASP A 375 -4.30 -8.20 -16.92
N VAL A 376 -5.28 -8.90 -17.48
CA VAL A 376 -5.67 -10.24 -17.00
C VAL A 376 -4.54 -11.23 -17.31
N PRO A 377 -4.08 -12.00 -16.31
CA PRO A 377 -3.04 -13.01 -16.50
C PRO A 377 -3.64 -14.30 -17.11
N TRP A 378 -4.04 -14.25 -18.39
CA TRP A 378 -4.73 -15.36 -19.09
C TRP A 378 -3.96 -16.68 -19.11
N GLU A 379 -2.63 -16.62 -19.04
CA GLU A 379 -1.74 -17.78 -18.97
C GLU A 379 -1.82 -18.54 -17.64
N GLU A 380 -2.45 -17.94 -16.62
CA GLU A 380 -2.65 -18.53 -15.28
C GLU A 380 -4.15 -18.70 -14.97
N PRO A 381 -4.87 -19.63 -15.60
CA PRO A 381 -6.32 -19.76 -15.46
C PRO A 381 -6.80 -19.96 -14.01
N LYS A 382 -5.98 -20.63 -13.17
CA LYS A 382 -6.28 -20.82 -11.74
C LYS A 382 -6.22 -19.48 -10.98
N LEU A 383 -5.28 -18.62 -11.33
CA LEU A 383 -5.18 -17.28 -10.75
C LEU A 383 -6.35 -16.40 -11.19
N VAL A 384 -6.68 -16.44 -12.50
CA VAL A 384 -7.86 -15.73 -13.02
C VAL A 384 -9.13 -16.19 -12.31
N SER A 385 -9.34 -17.50 -12.20
CA SER A 385 -10.52 -18.06 -11.50
C SER A 385 -10.60 -17.69 -10.03
N ALA A 386 -9.46 -17.57 -9.33
CA ALA A 386 -9.41 -17.17 -7.92
C ALA A 386 -9.92 -15.75 -7.69
N TYR A 387 -9.76 -14.86 -8.68
CA TYR A 387 -10.16 -13.44 -8.59
C TYR A 387 -11.30 -13.05 -9.55
N ALA A 388 -11.79 -13.95 -10.40
CA ALA A 388 -12.88 -13.66 -11.35
C ALA A 388 -14.20 -13.30 -10.64
N ARG A 389 -14.40 -13.79 -9.41
CA ARG A 389 -15.54 -13.41 -8.56
C ARG A 389 -15.03 -12.67 -7.35
N PRO A 390 -15.68 -11.56 -6.94
CA PRO A 390 -15.34 -10.97 -5.65
C PRO A 390 -15.46 -12.08 -4.60
N SER A 391 -14.39 -12.31 -3.87
CA SER A 391 -14.37 -13.22 -2.73
C SER A 391 -15.35 -12.67 -1.69
N SER A 392 -16.62 -13.07 -1.79
CA SER A 392 -17.80 -12.60 -1.07
C SER A 392 -18.13 -11.10 -1.29
N PRO A 393 -19.35 -10.76 -1.75
CA PRO A 393 -19.84 -9.38 -1.76
C PRO A 393 -19.83 -8.74 -0.37
N ASN A 394 -19.51 -9.51 0.66
CA ASN A 394 -19.72 -9.20 2.06
C ASN A 394 -18.49 -8.80 2.85
N SER A 395 -17.25 -9.04 2.41
CA SER A 395 -16.11 -8.71 3.27
C SER A 395 -15.84 -7.21 3.40
N PHE A 396 -16.16 -6.41 2.39
CA PHE A 396 -16.04 -4.94 2.43
C PHE A 396 -17.38 -4.22 2.60
N ARG A 397 -18.45 -4.66 1.93
CA ARG A 397 -19.81 -4.10 2.10
C ARG A 397 -20.43 -4.49 3.45
N TRP A 398 -20.11 -5.66 3.98
CA TRP A 398 -20.63 -6.09 5.29
C TRP A 398 -20.03 -5.25 6.42
N ILE A 399 -18.74 -4.92 6.36
CA ILE A 399 -18.10 -4.02 7.32
C ILE A 399 -18.67 -2.60 7.23
N SER A 400 -18.92 -2.06 6.02
CA SER A 400 -19.52 -0.73 5.87
C SER A 400 -21.02 -0.71 6.21
N LYS A 401 -21.81 -1.75 5.87
CA LYS A 401 -23.20 -1.86 6.27
C LYS A 401 -23.38 -2.15 7.75
N LEU A 402 -22.52 -2.97 8.36
CA LEU A 402 -22.54 -3.20 9.81
C LEU A 402 -22.21 -1.91 10.58
N CYS A 403 -21.29 -1.10 10.07
CA CYS A 403 -20.97 0.20 10.64
C CYS A 403 -22.15 1.18 10.53
N SER A 404 -22.85 1.24 9.39
CA SER A 404 -24.01 2.12 9.25
C SER A 404 -25.22 1.66 10.10
N HIS A 405 -25.57 0.38 10.09
CA HIS A 405 -26.66 -0.13 10.91
C HIS A 405 -26.42 -0.09 12.42
N LEU A 406 -25.18 -0.28 12.87
CA LEU A 406 -24.83 -0.14 14.29
C LEU A 406 -24.83 1.33 14.74
N LEU A 407 -24.45 2.26 13.87
CA LEU A 407 -24.54 3.69 14.15
C LEU A 407 -26.02 4.14 14.22
N GLU A 408 -26.89 3.68 13.31
CA GLU A 408 -28.34 3.96 13.37
C GLU A 408 -28.99 3.36 14.60
N ALA A 409 -28.62 2.15 15.04
CA ALA A 409 -29.14 1.50 16.23
C ALA A 409 -28.66 2.16 17.54
N LEU A 410 -27.47 2.76 17.55
CA LEU A 410 -26.95 3.50 18.71
C LEU A 410 -27.59 4.90 18.82
N TRP A 411 -27.89 5.54 17.69
CA TRP A 411 -28.58 6.83 17.65
C TRP A 411 -30.05 6.73 18.08
N SER A 412 -30.74 5.67 17.67
CA SER A 412 -32.12 5.44 18.08
C SER A 412 -32.27 5.18 19.60
N ARG A 413 -31.26 4.63 20.25
CA ARG A 413 -31.26 4.41 21.73
C ARG A 413 -30.94 5.66 22.55
N GLN A 414 -30.20 6.64 22.01
CA GLN A 414 -29.95 7.92 22.70
C GLN A 414 -31.10 8.90 22.53
N ALA A 415 -31.92 8.77 21.50
CA ALA A 415 -33.10 9.61 21.30
C ALA A 415 -34.29 9.20 22.18
N VAL A 416 -34.30 8.02 22.79
CA VAL A 416 -35.38 7.52 23.67
C VAL A 416 -35.03 7.63 25.16
N GLY A 417 -33.79 7.95 25.50
CA GLY A 417 -33.30 8.06 26.90
C GLY A 417 -33.27 9.48 27.50
N GLY A 418 -33.85 10.48 26.80
CA GLY A 418 -33.83 11.91 27.20
C GLY A 418 -35.17 12.53 27.60
N SER A 419 -36.11 11.73 28.12
CA SER A 419 -37.33 12.24 28.74
C SER A 419 -37.71 11.37 29.93
N GLY A 420 -37.16 11.72 31.09
CA GLY A 420 -37.49 11.17 32.38
C GLY A 420 -36.79 12.00 33.46
#